data_0f3781648d9cfd5c481288ccc03ed91c
#
_entry.id   0f3781648d9cfd5c481288ccc03ed91c
#
_cell.length_a   1.000
_cell.length_b   1.000
_cell.length_c   1.000
_cell.angle_alpha   90.00
_cell.angle_beta   90.00
_cell.angle_gamma   90.00
#
_symmetry.space_group_name_H-M   'P 1'
#
loop_
_entity.id
_entity.type
_entity.pdbx_description
1 polymer ?
#
loop_
_entity_poly.entity_id
_entity_poly.type
_entity_poly.pdbx_seq_one_letter_code
_entity_poly.pdbx_strand_id
1 'polypeptide(L)'
;MAAEHGMIDPFSPQQVRVADGHKIISYGTSSYGYDVRCADEFKIFTNINSTIVDPKSFDEKSFVDFKGPVCIIPPNSFALARTVEFFRIPRSVLTVTVGKSTYARCGIICNVTPLEPEWEGHVTLEFSNTTPLPAKIYANEGVAQMLFFESDEVCETSYRDRGGKYQGQRGVTLPKA
;
A
#
# COMPACT_ATOMS: atom_id res chain seq x y z
N MET A 1 13.87 -8.71 13.61
CA MET A 1 13.90 -8.24 12.19
C MET A 1 13.35 -6.83 12.02
N ALA A 2 12.07 -6.54 12.29
CA ALA A 2 11.51 -5.22 11.98
C ALA A 2 12.24 -4.05 12.69
N ALA A 3 12.44 -4.13 13.99
CA ALA A 3 13.13 -3.09 14.76
C ALA A 3 14.66 -3.15 14.61
N GLU A 4 15.25 -4.35 14.64
CA GLU A 4 16.72 -4.53 14.62
C GLU A 4 17.36 -4.22 13.28
N HIS A 5 16.66 -4.54 12.18
CA HIS A 5 17.17 -4.36 10.82
C HIS A 5 16.47 -3.22 10.07
N GLY A 6 15.59 -2.47 10.73
CA GLY A 6 14.86 -1.37 10.10
C GLY A 6 13.99 -1.80 8.92
N MET A 7 13.48 -3.04 8.95
CA MET A 7 12.65 -3.57 7.87
C MET A 7 11.39 -2.76 7.65
N ILE A 8 10.83 -2.19 8.72
CA ILE A 8 9.63 -1.34 8.71
C ILE A 8 9.94 -0.05 9.46
N ASP A 9 9.72 1.11 8.83
CA ASP A 9 10.03 2.42 9.39
C ASP A 9 8.94 3.46 9.01
N PRO A 10 8.20 4.05 10.00
CA PRO A 10 8.24 3.77 11.44
C PRO A 10 7.57 2.44 11.81
N PHE A 11 8.14 1.74 12.77
CA PHE A 11 7.62 0.46 13.25
C PHE A 11 6.78 0.61 14.51
N SER A 12 5.58 0.04 14.52
CA SER A 12 4.69 -0.03 15.70
C SER A 12 4.68 -1.47 16.25
N PRO A 13 5.34 -1.74 17.41
CA PRO A 13 5.50 -3.09 17.93
C PRO A 13 4.21 -3.70 18.48
N GLN A 14 3.17 -2.89 18.64
CA GLN A 14 1.85 -3.29 19.11
C GLN A 14 0.76 -2.82 18.14
N GLN A 15 -0.41 -3.44 18.23
CA GLN A 15 -1.58 -2.96 17.52
C GLN A 15 -2.14 -1.69 18.16
N VAL A 16 -2.20 -0.63 17.38
CA VAL A 16 -2.80 0.66 17.76
C VAL A 16 -4.25 0.67 17.29
N ARG A 17 -5.18 0.97 18.19
CA ARG A 17 -6.64 0.97 17.97
C ARG A 17 -7.31 2.28 18.32
N VAL A 18 -6.57 3.17 18.95
CA VAL A 18 -7.03 4.50 19.40
C VAL A 18 -5.92 5.50 19.10
N ALA A 19 -6.27 6.62 18.50
CA ALA A 19 -5.40 7.76 18.31
C ALA A 19 -6.17 9.03 18.71
N ASP A 20 -5.53 9.94 19.43
CA ASP A 20 -6.12 11.20 19.91
C ASP A 20 -7.48 11.02 20.63
N GLY A 21 -7.62 9.91 21.39
CA GLY A 21 -8.85 9.58 22.11
C GLY A 21 -9.99 8.99 21.25
N HIS A 22 -9.79 8.81 19.95
CA HIS A 22 -10.78 8.27 19.02
C HIS A 22 -10.41 6.87 18.55
N LYS A 23 -11.44 6.02 18.33
CA LYS A 23 -11.26 4.72 17.70
C LYS A 23 -10.86 4.90 16.25
N ILE A 24 -9.82 4.16 15.84
CA ILE A 24 -9.32 4.12 14.47
C ILE A 24 -9.34 2.70 13.92
N ILE A 25 -9.23 2.57 12.60
CA ILE A 25 -8.96 1.27 11.97
C ILE A 25 -7.53 0.88 12.33
N SER A 26 -7.38 -0.22 13.06
CA SER A 26 -6.12 -0.60 13.72
C SER A 26 -4.96 -0.80 12.75
N TYR A 27 -3.76 -0.45 13.22
CA TYR A 27 -2.50 -0.68 12.52
C TYR A 27 -1.41 -1.20 13.49
N GLY A 28 -0.27 -1.61 12.94
CA GLY A 28 0.85 -2.12 13.71
C GLY A 28 0.95 -3.65 13.70
N THR A 29 1.75 -4.22 14.59
CA THR A 29 2.05 -5.64 14.62
C THR A 29 0.81 -6.47 14.96
N SER A 30 0.53 -7.48 14.11
CA SER A 30 -0.48 -8.53 14.33
C SER A 30 0.19 -9.86 14.70
N SER A 31 -0.57 -10.96 14.75
CA SER A 31 -0.03 -12.28 15.17
C SER A 31 1.08 -12.79 14.26
N TYR A 32 0.92 -12.67 12.93
CA TYR A 32 1.87 -13.14 11.91
C TYR A 32 2.10 -12.11 10.80
N GLY A 33 1.91 -10.84 11.07
CA GLY A 33 2.08 -9.80 10.07
C GLY A 33 2.07 -8.41 10.67
N TYR A 34 1.89 -7.44 9.80
CA TYR A 34 1.85 -6.02 10.14
C TYR A 34 0.75 -5.31 9.37
N ASP A 35 -0.15 -4.64 10.10
CA ASP A 35 -1.18 -3.80 9.50
C ASP A 35 -0.59 -2.44 9.14
N VAL A 36 -0.51 -2.13 7.84
CA VAL A 36 0.08 -0.90 7.33
C VAL A 36 -0.91 0.24 7.30
N ARG A 37 -0.41 1.48 7.49
CA ARG A 37 -1.19 2.70 7.40
C ARG A 37 -1.18 3.29 5.99
N CYS A 38 -2.30 3.88 5.60
CA CYS A 38 -2.37 4.75 4.43
C CYS A 38 -1.80 6.14 4.77
N ALA A 39 -0.94 6.69 3.93
CA ALA A 39 -0.53 8.09 4.04
C ALA A 39 -1.67 9.03 3.59
N ASP A 40 -1.47 10.33 3.77
CA ASP A 40 -2.45 11.39 3.41
C ASP A 40 -2.34 11.87 1.96
N GLU A 41 -1.61 11.15 1.12
CA GLU A 41 -1.36 11.46 -0.29
C GLU A 41 -2.07 10.45 -1.18
N PHE A 42 -2.90 10.93 -2.09
CA PHE A 42 -3.73 10.11 -2.97
C PHE A 42 -3.69 10.62 -4.40
N LYS A 43 -3.85 9.69 -5.33
CA LYS A 43 -4.14 9.98 -6.74
C LYS A 43 -5.47 9.32 -7.08
N ILE A 44 -6.50 10.14 -7.29
CA ILE A 44 -7.88 9.67 -7.56
C ILE A 44 -8.07 9.59 -9.07
N PHE A 45 -8.47 8.40 -9.56
CA PHE A 45 -8.69 8.19 -10.97
C PHE A 45 -9.88 9.02 -11.49
N THR A 46 -9.68 9.60 -12.66
CA THR A 46 -10.71 10.33 -13.42
C THR A 46 -10.67 9.88 -14.89
N ASN A 47 -11.84 9.76 -15.51
CA ASN A 47 -11.99 9.41 -16.91
C ASN A 47 -12.16 10.60 -17.87
N ILE A 48 -11.91 11.83 -17.39
CA ILE A 48 -12.15 13.05 -18.17
C ILE A 48 -11.14 13.20 -19.32
N ASN A 49 -9.90 12.77 -19.10
CA ASN A 49 -8.79 13.03 -20.00
C ASN A 49 -8.34 11.80 -20.83
N SER A 50 -8.97 10.66 -20.64
CA SER A 50 -8.59 9.42 -21.34
C SER A 50 -9.81 8.59 -21.70
N THR A 51 -9.77 7.95 -22.88
CA THR A 51 -10.83 7.06 -23.37
C THR A 51 -10.51 5.58 -23.13
N ILE A 52 -9.27 5.25 -22.78
CA ILE A 52 -8.80 3.90 -22.54
C ILE A 52 -7.72 3.91 -21.45
N VAL A 53 -7.68 2.87 -20.62
CA VAL A 53 -6.58 2.63 -19.69
C VAL A 53 -5.59 1.68 -20.34
N ASP A 54 -4.39 2.18 -20.65
CA ASP A 54 -3.31 1.40 -21.22
C ASP A 54 -2.12 1.33 -20.24
N PRO A 55 -1.78 0.14 -19.69
CA PRO A 55 -0.68 0.02 -18.75
C PRO A 55 0.71 0.27 -19.36
N LYS A 56 0.83 0.22 -20.70
CA LYS A 56 2.08 0.53 -21.41
C LYS A 56 2.24 2.01 -21.74
N SER A 57 1.12 2.73 -21.80
CA SER A 57 1.07 4.16 -22.15
C SER A 57 0.06 4.87 -21.26
N PHE A 58 0.29 4.79 -19.95
CA PHE A 58 -0.64 5.35 -18.97
C PHE A 58 -0.57 6.89 -18.98
N ASP A 59 -1.72 7.56 -19.16
CA ASP A 59 -1.81 9.01 -19.11
C ASP A 59 -1.94 9.48 -17.65
N GLU A 60 -0.92 10.18 -17.15
CA GLU A 60 -0.90 10.75 -15.80
C GLU A 60 -2.05 11.73 -15.53
N LYS A 61 -2.59 12.37 -16.58
CA LYS A 61 -3.76 13.25 -16.49
C LYS A 61 -5.05 12.50 -16.12
N SER A 62 -5.01 11.16 -16.11
CA SER A 62 -6.10 10.31 -15.60
C SER A 62 -6.18 10.30 -14.07
N PHE A 63 -5.30 11.01 -13.38
CA PHE A 63 -5.36 11.17 -11.94
C PHE A 63 -5.51 12.63 -11.52
N VAL A 64 -6.25 12.80 -10.42
CA VAL A 64 -6.30 14.05 -9.64
C VAL A 64 -5.56 13.82 -8.34
N ASP A 65 -4.58 14.67 -8.06
CA ASP A 65 -3.85 14.63 -6.79
C ASP A 65 -4.72 15.19 -5.66
N PHE A 66 -4.76 14.46 -4.56
CA PHE A 66 -5.48 14.85 -3.36
C PHE A 66 -4.60 14.60 -2.12
N LYS A 67 -4.56 15.56 -1.21
CA LYS A 67 -3.91 15.42 0.09
C LYS A 67 -4.88 15.80 1.19
N GLY A 68 -5.06 14.88 2.16
CA GLY A 68 -5.96 15.15 3.28
C GLY A 68 -6.24 13.92 4.13
N PRO A 69 -6.94 14.08 5.26
CA PRO A 69 -7.18 13.01 6.23
C PRO A 69 -8.16 11.95 5.74
N VAL A 70 -9.00 12.25 4.76
CA VAL A 70 -9.99 11.31 4.21
C VAL A 70 -10.05 11.47 2.69
N CYS A 71 -9.72 10.41 1.97
CA CYS A 71 -9.94 10.34 0.52
C CYS A 71 -11.34 9.79 0.24
N ILE A 72 -12.03 10.36 -0.75
CA ILE A 72 -13.32 9.86 -1.25
C ILE A 72 -13.10 9.32 -2.66
N ILE A 73 -13.22 8.00 -2.81
CA ILE A 73 -13.13 7.33 -4.11
C ILE A 73 -14.52 7.31 -4.74
N PRO A 74 -14.69 7.83 -5.98
CA PRO A 74 -15.99 7.79 -6.67
C PRO A 74 -16.52 6.36 -6.84
N PRO A 75 -17.84 6.20 -7.09
CA PRO A 75 -18.43 4.89 -7.37
C PRO A 75 -17.74 4.20 -8.54
N ASN A 76 -17.49 2.88 -8.42
CA ASN A 76 -16.87 2.06 -9.48
C ASN A 76 -15.56 2.63 -10.04
N SER A 77 -14.79 3.32 -9.19
CA SER A 77 -13.51 3.94 -9.53
C SER A 77 -12.40 3.44 -8.61
N PHE A 78 -11.20 3.96 -8.76
CA PHE A 78 -10.06 3.57 -7.94
C PHE A 78 -9.19 4.78 -7.59
N ALA A 79 -8.32 4.59 -6.61
CA ALA A 79 -7.31 5.55 -6.22
C ALA A 79 -6.01 4.84 -5.88
N LEU A 80 -4.90 5.51 -6.11
CA LEU A 80 -3.60 5.11 -5.62
C LEU A 80 -3.27 5.93 -4.37
N ALA A 81 -2.62 5.28 -3.43
CA ALA A 81 -2.02 5.90 -2.26
C ALA A 81 -0.67 5.26 -1.96
N ARG A 82 -0.04 5.62 -0.86
CA ARG A 82 1.16 4.94 -0.37
C ARG A 82 1.04 4.61 1.10
N THR A 83 1.89 3.70 1.56
CA THR A 83 2.04 3.46 2.99
C THR A 83 2.72 4.64 3.69
N VAL A 84 2.38 4.85 4.97
CA VAL A 84 3.17 5.70 5.88
C VAL A 84 4.54 5.06 6.10
N GLU A 85 4.54 3.75 6.27
CA GLU A 85 5.74 2.95 6.51
C GLU A 85 6.60 2.85 5.26
N PHE A 86 7.91 2.98 5.44
CA PHE A 86 8.94 2.64 4.48
C PHE A 86 9.46 1.23 4.79
N PHE A 87 9.62 0.41 3.77
CA PHE A 87 10.02 -0.99 3.90
C PHE A 87 11.42 -1.21 3.34
N ARG A 88 12.17 -2.13 3.99
CA ARG A 88 13.43 -2.69 3.52
C ARG A 88 13.37 -4.20 3.70
N ILE A 89 12.96 -4.89 2.65
CA ILE A 89 12.73 -6.33 2.70
C ILE A 89 14.07 -7.07 2.69
N PRO A 90 14.37 -7.92 3.70
CA PRO A 90 15.58 -8.72 3.72
C PRO A 90 15.67 -9.70 2.55
N ARG A 91 16.87 -10.12 2.19
CA ARG A 91 17.10 -11.03 1.07
C ARG A 91 16.48 -12.42 1.26
N SER A 92 16.24 -12.83 2.51
CA SER A 92 15.58 -14.11 2.85
C SER A 92 14.05 -14.00 2.98
N VAL A 93 13.44 -12.81 2.75
CA VAL A 93 12.03 -12.58 3.04
C VAL A 93 11.26 -12.25 1.77
N LEU A 94 10.11 -12.92 1.61
CA LEU A 94 9.04 -12.53 0.67
C LEU A 94 7.89 -11.93 1.46
N THR A 95 7.29 -10.86 0.97
CA THR A 95 6.13 -10.22 1.60
C THR A 95 4.92 -10.27 0.69
N VAL A 96 3.80 -10.72 1.22
CA VAL A 96 2.49 -10.72 0.55
C VAL A 96 1.56 -9.79 1.31
N THR A 97 0.85 -8.93 0.60
CA THR A 97 -0.10 -7.98 1.19
C THR A 97 -1.53 -8.38 0.87
N VAL A 98 -2.39 -8.35 1.87
CA VAL A 98 -3.83 -8.59 1.74
C VAL A 98 -4.61 -7.41 2.28
N GLY A 99 -5.79 -7.13 1.69
CA GLY A 99 -6.65 -6.05 2.15
C GLY A 99 -7.14 -6.28 3.58
N LYS A 100 -7.36 -5.19 4.33
CA LYS A 100 -7.91 -5.27 5.68
C LYS A 100 -9.39 -5.59 5.65
N SER A 101 -9.82 -6.53 6.51
CA SER A 101 -11.19 -7.06 6.54
C SER A 101 -12.26 -5.97 6.72
N THR A 102 -11.95 -4.87 7.39
CA THR A 102 -12.85 -3.72 7.56
C THR A 102 -13.24 -3.12 6.21
N TYR A 103 -12.26 -2.86 5.34
CA TYR A 103 -12.50 -2.32 4.00
C TYR A 103 -13.09 -3.37 3.06
N ALA A 104 -12.59 -4.59 3.11
CA ALA A 104 -13.07 -5.69 2.26
C ALA A 104 -14.58 -5.93 2.43
N ARG A 105 -15.10 -5.88 3.67
CA ARG A 105 -16.53 -6.01 3.96
C ARG A 105 -17.38 -4.82 3.52
N CYS A 106 -16.76 -3.70 3.17
CA CYS A 106 -17.44 -2.54 2.58
C CYS A 106 -17.34 -2.52 1.04
N GLY A 107 -16.83 -3.59 0.41
CA GLY A 107 -16.63 -3.64 -1.04
C GLY A 107 -15.46 -2.79 -1.52
N ILE A 108 -14.49 -2.50 -0.65
CA ILE A 108 -13.26 -1.80 -1.02
C ILE A 108 -12.13 -2.81 -1.05
N ILE A 109 -11.49 -2.93 -2.20
CA ILE A 109 -10.34 -3.80 -2.40
C ILE A 109 -9.08 -2.95 -2.28
N CYS A 110 -8.13 -3.40 -1.46
CA CYS A 110 -6.76 -2.90 -1.48
C CYS A 110 -5.89 -3.98 -2.10
N ASN A 111 -5.40 -3.72 -3.30
CA ASN A 111 -4.49 -4.59 -4.01
C ASN A 111 -3.05 -4.10 -3.83
N VAL A 112 -2.11 -5.03 -3.72
CA VAL A 112 -0.66 -4.79 -3.70
C VAL A 112 0.01 -6.04 -4.22
N THR A 113 0.94 -5.90 -5.16
CA THR A 113 1.74 -7.04 -5.62
C THR A 113 2.78 -7.45 -4.58
N PRO A 114 3.29 -8.69 -4.59
CA PRO A 114 4.29 -9.14 -3.63
C PRO A 114 5.53 -8.25 -3.60
N LEU A 115 6.07 -7.99 -2.40
CA LEU A 115 7.37 -7.35 -2.24
C LEU A 115 8.43 -8.44 -2.18
N GLU A 116 9.26 -8.45 -3.19
CA GLU A 116 10.31 -9.46 -3.35
C GLU A 116 11.53 -9.17 -2.46
N PRO A 117 12.42 -10.16 -2.28
CA PRO A 117 13.68 -9.99 -1.56
C PRO A 117 14.47 -8.76 -2.03
N GLU A 118 14.97 -7.97 -1.08
CA GLU A 118 15.72 -6.71 -1.25
C GLU A 118 14.94 -5.56 -1.92
N TRP A 119 13.61 -5.68 -2.07
CA TRP A 119 12.79 -4.54 -2.42
C TRP A 119 12.80 -3.51 -1.28
N GLU A 120 12.88 -2.22 -1.65
CA GLU A 120 12.90 -1.10 -0.72
C GLU A 120 12.01 0.02 -1.21
N GLY A 121 11.22 0.66 -0.31
CA GLY A 121 10.38 1.80 -0.68
C GLY A 121 9.14 1.98 0.20
N HIS A 122 8.36 3.02 -0.12
CA HIS A 122 6.95 3.10 0.29
C HIS A 122 6.12 2.23 -0.64
N VAL A 123 5.21 1.43 -0.09
CA VAL A 123 4.34 0.58 -0.90
C VAL A 123 3.24 1.43 -1.52
N THR A 124 3.04 1.32 -2.82
CA THR A 124 1.85 1.88 -3.47
C THR A 124 0.66 0.99 -3.14
N LEU A 125 -0.40 1.60 -2.63
CA LEU A 125 -1.66 0.98 -2.27
C LEU A 125 -2.68 1.28 -3.37
N GLU A 126 -3.29 0.25 -3.92
CA GLU A 126 -4.18 0.32 -5.08
C GLU A 126 -5.61 0.03 -4.60
N PHE A 127 -6.38 1.09 -4.28
CA PHE A 127 -7.74 0.96 -3.77
C PHE A 127 -8.76 0.96 -4.90
N SER A 128 -9.58 -0.08 -4.97
CA SER A 128 -10.73 -0.14 -5.88
C SER A 128 -12.03 -0.05 -5.09
N ASN A 129 -12.89 0.91 -5.44
CA ASN A 129 -14.25 1.00 -4.95
C ASN A 129 -15.17 0.22 -5.88
N THR A 130 -15.60 -0.98 -5.49
CA THR A 130 -16.50 -1.83 -6.29
C THR A 130 -17.98 -1.55 -6.03
N THR A 131 -18.30 -0.52 -5.25
CA THR A 131 -19.67 -0.18 -4.88
C THR A 131 -20.25 0.94 -5.73
N PRO A 132 -21.57 1.05 -5.84
CA PRO A 132 -22.24 2.17 -6.53
C PRO A 132 -22.25 3.47 -5.71
N LEU A 133 -21.62 3.51 -4.54
CA LEU A 133 -21.54 4.68 -3.65
C LEU A 133 -20.10 5.18 -3.53
N PRO A 134 -19.91 6.48 -3.22
CA PRO A 134 -18.57 6.98 -2.86
C PRO A 134 -18.04 6.27 -1.61
N ALA A 135 -16.76 5.89 -1.62
CA ALA A 135 -16.10 5.18 -0.53
C ALA A 135 -15.02 6.02 0.13
N LYS A 136 -14.92 5.96 1.46
CA LYS A 136 -13.92 6.69 2.25
C LYS A 136 -12.71 5.81 2.56
N ILE A 137 -11.51 6.36 2.37
CA ILE A 137 -10.26 5.83 2.88
C ILE A 137 -9.71 6.83 3.89
N TYR A 138 -9.36 6.36 5.08
CA TYR A 138 -8.82 7.19 6.16
C TYR A 138 -7.30 7.18 6.14
N ALA A 139 -6.69 8.36 6.08
CA ALA A 139 -5.24 8.51 6.20
C ALA A 139 -4.79 8.24 7.64
N ASN A 140 -3.55 7.79 7.79
CA ASN A 140 -2.90 7.42 9.07
C ASN A 140 -3.57 6.26 9.82
N GLU A 141 -4.53 5.58 9.20
CA GLU A 141 -5.20 4.38 9.73
C GLU A 141 -4.82 3.13 8.94
N GLY A 142 -5.07 1.95 9.54
CA GLY A 142 -4.75 0.66 8.95
C GLY A 142 -5.63 0.31 7.74
N VAL A 143 -5.02 -0.09 6.62
CA VAL A 143 -5.73 -0.34 5.35
C VAL A 143 -5.46 -1.71 4.75
N ALA A 144 -4.32 -2.32 5.07
CA ALA A 144 -3.93 -3.62 4.55
C ALA A 144 -3.03 -4.35 5.56
N GLN A 145 -2.91 -5.65 5.44
CA GLN A 145 -2.03 -6.48 6.25
C GLN A 145 -0.93 -7.07 5.39
N MET A 146 0.30 -6.91 5.84
CA MET A 146 1.47 -7.57 5.27
C MET A 146 1.80 -8.85 6.01
N LEU A 147 1.99 -9.93 5.27
CA LEU A 147 2.44 -11.23 5.73
C LEU A 147 3.88 -11.44 5.27
N PHE A 148 4.75 -11.87 6.19
CA PHE A 148 6.17 -12.07 5.93
C PHE A 148 6.49 -13.55 5.95
N PHE A 149 7.14 -14.02 4.89
CA PHE A 149 7.57 -15.41 4.74
C PHE A 149 9.08 -15.44 4.65
N GLU A 150 9.73 -16.08 5.63
CA GLU A 150 11.15 -16.28 5.62
C GLU A 150 11.48 -17.63 4.95
N SER A 151 12.48 -17.63 4.07
CA SER A 151 12.97 -18.83 3.40
C SER A 151 14.16 -19.40 4.16
N ASP A 152 14.31 -20.72 4.13
CA ASP A 152 15.49 -21.45 4.65
C ASP A 152 16.71 -21.22 3.80
N GLU A 153 16.54 -20.78 2.54
CA GLU A 153 17.62 -20.45 1.62
C GLU A 153 17.56 -18.97 1.23
N VAL A 154 18.73 -18.36 1.08
CA VAL A 154 18.85 -16.98 0.61
C VAL A 154 18.50 -16.91 -0.87
N CYS A 155 17.70 -15.91 -1.25
CA CYS A 155 17.32 -15.67 -2.65
C CYS A 155 18.56 -15.48 -3.55
N GLU A 156 18.69 -16.32 -4.58
CA GLU A 156 19.82 -16.28 -5.51
C GLU A 156 19.85 -14.97 -6.31
N THR A 157 18.69 -14.54 -6.82
CA THR A 157 18.55 -13.30 -7.61
C THR A 157 17.43 -12.45 -7.06
N SER A 158 17.76 -11.37 -6.36
CA SER A 158 16.81 -10.48 -5.71
C SER A 158 16.17 -9.46 -6.66
N TYR A 159 15.16 -8.73 -6.16
CA TYR A 159 14.55 -7.61 -6.89
C TYR A 159 15.56 -6.51 -7.24
N ARG A 160 16.49 -6.22 -6.33
CA ARG A 160 17.59 -5.27 -6.54
C ARG A 160 18.55 -5.75 -7.62
N ASP A 161 18.94 -7.04 -7.58
CA ASP A 161 19.87 -7.63 -8.56
C ASP A 161 19.30 -7.55 -9.98
N ARG A 162 17.99 -7.69 -10.15
CA ARG A 162 17.30 -7.58 -11.44
C ARG A 162 17.04 -6.15 -11.90
N GLY A 163 17.41 -5.14 -11.10
CA GLY A 163 17.12 -3.74 -11.40
C GLY A 163 15.61 -3.46 -11.44
N GLY A 164 14.84 -4.02 -10.50
CA GLY A 164 13.39 -3.93 -10.48
C GLY A 164 12.87 -2.48 -10.55
N LYS A 165 11.92 -2.24 -11.43
CA LYS A 165 11.46 -0.89 -11.84
C LYS A 165 10.84 -0.04 -10.71
N TYR A 166 10.44 -0.66 -9.62
CA TYR A 166 9.86 0.01 -8.46
C TYR A 166 10.81 0.05 -7.25
N GLN A 167 12.10 -0.23 -7.45
CA GLN A 167 13.10 -0.14 -6.38
C GLN A 167 13.27 1.30 -5.88
N GLY A 168 13.28 1.48 -4.56
CA GLY A 168 13.52 2.77 -3.91
C GLY A 168 12.40 3.80 -4.10
N GLN A 169 11.18 3.37 -4.45
CA GLN A 169 10.09 4.30 -4.70
C GLN A 169 9.71 5.11 -3.47
N ARG A 170 9.43 6.40 -3.71
CA ARG A 170 8.96 7.35 -2.70
C ARG A 170 7.72 8.07 -3.21
N GLY A 171 6.79 8.39 -2.30
CA GLY A 171 5.49 8.93 -2.72
C GLY A 171 4.61 7.89 -3.42
N VAL A 172 3.52 8.33 -4.04
CA VAL A 172 2.61 7.49 -4.83
C VAL A 172 3.21 7.31 -6.23
N THR A 173 3.58 6.08 -6.56
CA THR A 173 4.24 5.76 -7.83
C THR A 173 3.22 5.31 -8.87
N LEU A 174 3.29 5.91 -10.06
CA LEU A 174 2.47 5.57 -11.22
C LEU A 174 2.97 4.30 -11.95
N PRO A 175 2.13 3.68 -12.80
CA PRO A 175 2.54 2.53 -13.61
C PRO A 175 3.79 2.84 -14.44
N LYS A 176 4.70 1.87 -14.49
CA LYS A 176 5.89 1.89 -15.35
C LYS A 176 5.87 0.65 -16.25
N ALA A 177 6.06 0.83 -17.53
CA ALA A 177 6.19 -0.25 -18.49
C ALA A 177 7.59 -0.90 -18.45
#